data_66ee6de94a60d2725edf2692f632252a
#
_entry.id   66ee6de94a60d2725edf2692f632252a
#
_cell.length_a   1.000
_cell.length_b   1.000
_cell.length_c   1.000
_cell.angle_alpha   90.00
_cell.angle_beta   90.00
_cell.angle_gamma   90.00
#
_symmetry.space_group_name_H-M   'P 1'
#
loop_
_entity.id
_entity.type
_entity.pdbx_description
1 polymer ?
#
loop_
_entity_poly.entity_id
_entity_poly.type
_entity_poly.pdbx_seq_one_letter_code
_entity_poly.pdbx_strand_id
1 'polypeptide(L)'
;MKKRLITPILLGLGLPALLMGQSKAKPNVILVYADDLGYGDLECYGAKNVKTPNVNRLAHSGIRFLNGHAVAATSTPSRYSLLTGEYAWRRKGTDVAAGNAGMIIKPSQFTMADMFKSCGYATCAIGKWHLGLGDKGGEQDWNAPLPEALGDIGFDYHYIMAATADRVPCVFIENGMVANYDSTSPIEVSYVKNFEGEPTGRNNPDLLYNMQSSHGHDMSIVNGIGRIGYMKGGGKALWKDENLADSMLTHAMKFMEDHK
;
A
#
# COMPACT_ATOMS: atom_id res chain seq x y z
N MET A 1 -64.45 62.94 28.77
CA MET A 1 -64.38 61.91 27.76
C MET A 1 -62.89 61.58 27.43
N LYS A 2 -62.39 60.46 27.94
CA LYS A 2 -60.99 60.02 27.71
C LYS A 2 -61.03 58.93 26.69
N LYS A 3 -60.47 59.18 25.51
CA LYS A 3 -60.28 58.16 24.39
C LYS A 3 -59.10 57.26 24.77
N ARG A 4 -59.33 55.94 24.92
CA ARG A 4 -58.29 54.94 25.07
C ARG A 4 -57.83 54.54 23.66
N LEU A 5 -56.53 54.73 23.40
CA LEU A 5 -55.85 54.18 22.25
C LEU A 5 -55.55 52.72 22.55
N ILE A 6 -56.03 51.81 21.69
CA ILE A 6 -55.66 50.39 21.69
C ILE A 6 -54.56 50.22 20.67
N THR A 7 -53.35 49.90 21.13
CA THR A 7 -52.21 49.54 20.29
C THR A 7 -52.26 48.06 20.00
N PRO A 8 -52.25 47.61 18.73
CA PRO A 8 -52.17 46.20 18.42
C PRO A 8 -50.73 45.69 18.63
N ILE A 9 -50.57 44.67 19.46
CA ILE A 9 -49.34 43.89 19.62
C ILE A 9 -49.23 42.97 18.41
N LEU A 10 -48.27 43.24 17.50
CA LEU A 10 -47.89 42.30 16.45
C LEU A 10 -47.07 41.20 17.10
N LEU A 11 -47.65 40.01 17.26
CA LEU A 11 -46.92 38.79 17.57
C LEU A 11 -46.14 38.37 16.31
N GLY A 12 -44.83 38.66 16.27
CA GLY A 12 -43.93 38.13 15.28
C GLY A 12 -43.70 36.62 15.49
N LEU A 13 -44.34 35.78 14.72
CA LEU A 13 -44.02 34.37 14.59
C LEU A 13 -42.65 34.25 13.91
N GLY A 14 -41.58 34.19 14.70
CA GLY A 14 -40.24 33.80 14.24
C GLY A 14 -40.26 32.34 13.83
N LEU A 15 -40.29 32.07 12.53
CA LEU A 15 -39.93 30.75 12.02
C LEU A 15 -38.49 30.44 12.39
N PRO A 16 -38.19 29.29 13.05
CA PRO A 16 -36.82 28.86 13.19
C PRO A 16 -36.32 28.52 11.76
N ALA A 17 -35.43 29.34 11.26
CA ALA A 17 -34.62 28.98 10.09
C ALA A 17 -33.84 27.73 10.49
N LEU A 18 -34.30 26.57 10.04
CA LEU A 18 -33.53 25.34 10.01
C LEU A 18 -32.29 25.62 9.15
N LEU A 19 -31.21 26.00 9.78
CA LEU A 19 -29.87 25.92 9.21
C LEU A 19 -29.61 24.44 8.93
N MET A 20 -30.13 23.94 7.80
CA MET A 20 -29.61 22.72 7.17
C MET A 20 -28.18 23.06 6.78
N GLY A 21 -27.25 22.77 7.67
CA GLY A 21 -25.85 22.73 7.32
C GLY A 21 -25.73 21.77 6.14
N GLN A 22 -25.47 22.29 4.93
CA GLN A 22 -25.06 21.46 3.83
C GLN A 22 -23.85 20.66 4.33
N SER A 23 -24.01 19.37 4.55
CA SER A 23 -22.89 18.49 4.79
C SER A 23 -22.03 18.60 3.52
N LYS A 24 -20.92 19.33 3.61
CA LYS A 24 -19.95 19.33 2.51
C LYS A 24 -19.57 17.88 2.24
N ALA A 25 -19.76 17.43 1.01
CA ALA A 25 -19.29 16.11 0.60
C ALA A 25 -17.83 15.94 1.03
N LYS A 26 -17.53 14.83 1.69
CA LYS A 26 -16.17 14.54 2.13
C LYS A 26 -15.27 14.39 0.89
N PRO A 27 -14.08 14.98 0.86
CA PRO A 27 -13.17 14.81 -0.27
C PRO A 27 -12.65 13.37 -0.33
N ASN A 28 -12.49 12.82 -1.53
CA ASN A 28 -11.72 11.60 -1.71
C ASN A 28 -10.23 11.87 -1.42
N VAL A 29 -9.54 10.90 -0.82
CA VAL A 29 -8.14 11.02 -0.43
C VAL A 29 -7.32 9.95 -1.13
N ILE A 30 -6.36 10.37 -1.95
CA ILE A 30 -5.41 9.48 -2.63
C ILE A 30 -4.02 9.79 -2.09
N LEU A 31 -3.41 8.83 -1.40
CA LEU A 31 -2.04 8.90 -0.93
C LEU A 31 -1.13 8.10 -1.85
N VAL A 32 -0.24 8.80 -2.58
CA VAL A 32 0.80 8.15 -3.40
C VAL A 32 2.11 8.21 -2.64
N TYR A 33 2.57 7.04 -2.17
CA TYR A 33 3.80 6.90 -1.41
C TYR A 33 4.87 6.24 -2.29
N ALA A 34 5.74 7.09 -2.86
CA ALA A 34 6.80 6.63 -3.75
C ALA A 34 7.92 5.92 -2.98
N ASP A 35 8.47 4.88 -3.59
CA ASP A 35 9.57 4.08 -3.07
C ASP A 35 10.89 4.52 -3.71
N ASP A 36 11.92 4.73 -2.88
CA ASP A 36 13.28 5.14 -3.29
C ASP A 36 13.34 6.36 -4.22
N LEU A 37 12.35 7.27 -4.13
CA LEU A 37 12.33 8.51 -4.89
C LEU A 37 13.04 9.62 -4.11
N GLY A 38 14.16 10.11 -4.65
CA GLY A 38 14.92 11.20 -4.06
C GLY A 38 14.26 12.58 -4.26
N TYR A 39 14.56 13.51 -3.36
CA TYR A 39 14.06 14.90 -3.46
C TYR A 39 14.35 15.54 -4.81
N GLY A 40 15.54 15.29 -5.38
CA GLY A 40 15.99 15.86 -6.65
C GLY A 40 15.54 15.11 -7.90
N ASP A 41 14.71 14.07 -7.79
CA ASP A 41 14.32 13.22 -8.93
C ASP A 41 13.09 13.74 -9.69
N LEU A 42 12.39 14.72 -9.13
CA LEU A 42 11.22 15.34 -9.77
C LEU A 42 11.54 16.71 -10.35
N GLU A 43 11.02 17.04 -11.55
CA GLU A 43 11.24 18.34 -12.18
C GLU A 43 10.79 19.51 -11.31
N CYS A 44 9.65 19.36 -10.60
CA CYS A 44 9.15 20.40 -9.68
C CYS A 44 10.09 20.68 -8.49
N TYR A 45 11.06 19.80 -8.24
CA TYR A 45 12.14 19.97 -7.26
C TYR A 45 13.52 20.16 -7.90
N GLY A 46 13.61 20.32 -9.22
CA GLY A 46 14.82 20.70 -9.92
C GLY A 46 15.51 19.61 -10.72
N ALA A 47 14.90 18.41 -10.89
CA ALA A 47 15.43 17.40 -11.80
C ALA A 47 15.56 17.95 -13.23
N LYS A 48 16.69 17.64 -13.87
CA LYS A 48 16.98 18.11 -15.25
C LYS A 48 16.86 16.99 -16.28
N ASN A 49 17.19 15.77 -15.90
CA ASN A 49 17.35 14.64 -16.80
C ASN A 49 16.09 13.76 -16.91
N VAL A 50 15.23 13.78 -15.90
CA VAL A 50 13.97 13.02 -15.86
C VAL A 50 12.80 13.98 -16.01
N LYS A 51 11.86 13.65 -16.91
CA LYS A 51 10.65 14.43 -17.14
C LYS A 51 9.49 13.86 -16.33
N THR A 52 8.85 14.72 -15.52
CA THR A 52 7.74 14.34 -14.63
C THR A 52 6.51 15.24 -14.82
N PRO A 53 5.95 15.33 -16.05
CA PRO A 53 4.91 16.33 -16.38
C PRO A 53 3.64 16.17 -15.55
N ASN A 54 3.23 14.94 -15.21
CA ASN A 54 2.05 14.69 -14.40
C ASN A 54 2.23 15.15 -12.95
N VAL A 55 3.41 14.88 -12.35
CA VAL A 55 3.74 15.34 -11.00
C VAL A 55 3.88 16.85 -10.97
N ASN A 56 4.47 17.45 -12.02
CA ASN A 56 4.55 18.91 -12.17
C ASN A 56 3.16 19.55 -12.18
N ARG A 57 2.21 18.97 -12.93
CA ARG A 57 0.82 19.45 -12.98
C ARG A 57 0.18 19.42 -11.59
N LEU A 58 0.37 18.31 -10.86
CA LEU A 58 -0.10 18.19 -9.48
C LEU A 58 0.53 19.25 -8.56
N ALA A 59 1.84 19.44 -8.66
CA ALA A 59 2.57 20.46 -7.88
C ALA A 59 2.11 21.89 -8.17
N HIS A 60 1.73 22.20 -9.42
CA HIS A 60 1.21 23.52 -9.79
C HIS A 60 -0.24 23.77 -9.31
N SER A 61 -1.04 22.72 -9.19
CA SER A 61 -2.44 22.82 -8.75
C SER A 61 -2.62 22.71 -7.24
N GLY A 62 -1.57 22.38 -6.50
CA GLY A 62 -1.63 22.09 -5.07
C GLY A 62 -0.56 22.82 -4.26
N ILE A 63 -0.18 22.23 -3.14
CA ILE A 63 0.86 22.74 -2.23
C ILE A 63 2.12 21.89 -2.41
N ARG A 64 3.25 22.55 -2.62
CA ARG A 64 4.57 21.92 -2.69
C ARG A 64 5.35 22.22 -1.41
N PHE A 65 5.72 21.16 -0.68
CA PHE A 65 6.54 21.28 0.52
C PHE A 65 8.02 21.28 0.15
N LEU A 66 8.76 22.29 0.59
CA LEU A 66 10.20 22.43 0.32
C LEU A 66 11.07 21.82 1.44
N ASN A 67 10.47 21.48 2.57
CA ASN A 67 11.15 20.92 3.73
C ASN A 67 10.33 19.79 4.36
N GLY A 68 9.88 18.85 3.51
CA GLY A 68 9.22 17.62 3.95
C GLY A 68 10.25 16.53 4.23
N HIS A 69 10.07 15.78 5.31
CA HIS A 69 10.96 14.71 5.72
C HIS A 69 10.22 13.39 5.86
N ALA A 70 10.79 12.31 5.32
CA ALA A 70 10.36 10.96 5.66
C ALA A 70 10.76 10.63 7.09
N VAL A 71 9.93 9.85 7.79
CA VAL A 71 10.19 9.49 9.20
C VAL A 71 11.30 8.46 9.37
N ALA A 72 11.66 7.73 8.31
CA ALA A 72 12.77 6.79 8.25
C ALA A 72 13.27 6.67 6.80
N ALA A 73 14.54 6.31 6.65
CA ALA A 73 15.19 6.17 5.35
C ALA A 73 14.86 4.85 4.63
N THR A 74 14.39 3.83 5.36
CA THR A 74 14.10 2.50 4.83
C THR A 74 12.60 2.19 4.85
N SER A 75 12.20 1.24 4.02
CA SER A 75 10.81 0.96 3.67
C SER A 75 9.92 0.60 4.86
N THR A 76 10.19 -0.53 5.53
CA THR A 76 9.34 -1.04 6.61
C THR A 76 9.11 -0.02 7.72
N PRO A 77 10.15 0.60 8.33
CA PRO A 77 9.94 1.57 9.41
C PRO A 77 9.20 2.82 8.95
N SER A 78 9.42 3.28 7.71
CA SER A 78 8.73 4.44 7.17
C SER A 78 7.24 4.17 6.95
N ARG A 79 6.90 3.02 6.37
CA ARG A 79 5.52 2.55 6.14
C ARG A 79 4.77 2.28 7.44
N TYR A 80 5.44 1.66 8.41
CA TYR A 80 4.90 1.45 9.74
C TYR A 80 4.49 2.79 10.38
N SER A 81 5.41 3.74 10.41
CA SER A 81 5.14 5.06 11.00
C SER A 81 4.04 5.83 10.27
N LEU A 82 3.97 5.74 8.94
CA LEU A 82 2.92 6.36 8.15
C LEU A 82 1.53 5.83 8.52
N LEU A 83 1.40 4.51 8.64
CA LEU A 83 0.10 3.88 8.89
C LEU A 83 -0.35 3.95 10.34
N THR A 84 0.58 3.95 11.30
CA THR A 84 0.26 3.88 12.73
C THR A 84 0.36 5.23 13.45
N GLY A 85 1.02 6.23 12.84
CA GLY A 85 1.35 7.49 13.52
C GLY A 85 2.41 7.33 14.63
N GLU A 86 3.03 6.15 14.75
CA GLU A 86 4.03 5.84 15.75
C GLU A 86 5.41 5.72 15.11
N TYR A 87 6.46 6.31 15.71
CA TYR A 87 7.82 6.10 15.23
C TYR A 87 8.24 4.63 15.35
N ALA A 88 8.71 4.03 14.26
CA ALA A 88 9.08 2.63 14.19
C ALA A 88 10.16 2.24 15.22
N TRP A 89 11.14 3.12 15.49
CA TRP A 89 12.21 2.88 16.48
C TRP A 89 11.70 2.69 17.92
N ARG A 90 10.43 3.03 18.20
CA ARG A 90 9.78 2.78 19.50
C ARG A 90 9.31 1.32 19.66
N ARG A 91 9.31 0.55 18.57
CA ARG A 91 8.90 -0.86 18.57
C ARG A 91 10.00 -1.77 18.03
N LYS A 92 10.22 -2.90 18.70
CA LYS A 92 11.07 -3.97 18.20
C LYS A 92 10.37 -4.66 17.00
N GLY A 93 11.17 -5.14 16.04
CA GLY A 93 10.68 -5.90 14.89
C GLY A 93 10.11 -5.02 13.76
N THR A 94 10.43 -3.73 13.75
CA THR A 94 10.05 -2.79 12.68
C THR A 94 11.21 -2.48 11.72
N ASP A 95 12.28 -3.28 11.74
CA ASP A 95 13.36 -3.25 10.76
C ASP A 95 12.88 -3.76 9.40
N VAL A 96 13.75 -3.67 8.38
CA VAL A 96 13.41 -4.10 7.01
C VAL A 96 12.98 -5.57 7.00
N ALA A 97 11.71 -5.80 6.68
CA ALA A 97 11.10 -7.11 6.76
C ALA A 97 11.51 -8.03 5.60
N ALA A 98 11.61 -9.33 5.86
CA ALA A 98 11.64 -10.37 4.83
C ALA A 98 10.27 -10.48 4.13
N GLY A 99 10.22 -11.07 2.93
CA GLY A 99 8.96 -11.23 2.20
C GLY A 99 7.97 -12.21 2.85
N ASN A 100 8.46 -13.08 3.72
CA ASN A 100 7.65 -13.98 4.54
C ASN A 100 7.61 -13.56 6.01
N ALA A 101 7.80 -12.28 6.32
CA ALA A 101 7.62 -11.77 7.68
C ALA A 101 6.17 -11.89 8.11
N GLY A 102 5.93 -12.17 9.40
CA GLY A 102 4.60 -12.05 10.01
C GLY A 102 4.16 -10.59 10.08
N MET A 103 2.87 -10.38 10.20
CA MET A 103 2.27 -9.04 10.19
C MET A 103 2.79 -8.21 11.37
N ILE A 104 3.42 -7.06 11.05
CA ILE A 104 4.08 -6.17 12.01
C ILE A 104 3.06 -5.28 12.71
N ILE A 105 2.11 -4.73 11.96
CA ILE A 105 0.98 -3.98 12.51
C ILE A 105 -0.07 -4.99 12.96
N LYS A 106 -0.31 -5.07 14.25
CA LYS A 106 -1.26 -6.05 14.79
C LYS A 106 -2.71 -5.57 14.63
N PRO A 107 -3.68 -6.50 14.48
CA PRO A 107 -5.11 -6.15 14.37
C PRO A 107 -5.65 -5.28 15.51
N SER A 108 -4.98 -5.29 16.67
CA SER A 108 -5.34 -4.44 17.82
C SER A 108 -4.80 -3.00 17.73
N GLN A 109 -3.95 -2.69 16.75
CA GLN A 109 -3.43 -1.34 16.55
C GLN A 109 -4.36 -0.52 15.66
N PHE A 110 -4.71 0.67 16.14
CA PHE A 110 -5.48 1.63 15.34
C PHE A 110 -4.58 2.23 14.24
N THR A 111 -5.05 2.19 13.02
CA THR A 111 -4.29 2.64 11.84
C THR A 111 -4.93 3.86 11.18
N MET A 112 -4.21 4.43 10.23
CA MET A 112 -4.76 5.47 9.35
C MET A 112 -5.98 4.95 8.56
N ALA A 113 -5.98 3.68 8.14
CA ALA A 113 -7.12 3.07 7.45
C ALA A 113 -8.34 2.97 8.38
N ASP A 114 -8.17 2.55 9.64
CA ASP A 114 -9.24 2.53 10.63
C ASP A 114 -9.79 3.93 10.89
N MET A 115 -8.93 4.94 10.94
CA MET A 115 -9.34 6.33 11.10
C MET A 115 -10.27 6.77 9.95
N PHE A 116 -9.88 6.52 8.70
CA PHE A 116 -10.72 6.84 7.55
C PHE A 116 -12.02 6.04 7.54
N LYS A 117 -11.94 4.75 7.82
CA LYS A 117 -13.10 3.86 7.91
C LYS A 117 -14.10 4.33 8.99
N SER A 118 -13.61 4.75 10.16
CA SER A 118 -14.45 5.32 11.23
C SER A 118 -15.16 6.61 10.83
N CYS A 119 -14.62 7.30 9.82
CA CYS A 119 -15.23 8.46 9.19
C CYS A 119 -16.14 8.11 8.01
N GLY A 120 -16.37 6.83 7.72
CA GLY A 120 -17.25 6.35 6.65
C GLY A 120 -16.65 6.40 5.25
N TYR A 121 -15.32 6.31 5.14
CA TYR A 121 -14.64 6.09 3.88
C TYR A 121 -14.51 4.61 3.56
N ALA A 122 -14.60 4.25 2.29
CA ALA A 122 -14.04 3.01 1.78
C ALA A 122 -12.52 3.14 1.70
N THR A 123 -11.78 2.11 2.10
CA THR A 123 -10.33 2.15 2.25
C THR A 123 -9.64 1.11 1.38
N CYS A 124 -8.54 1.51 0.73
CA CYS A 124 -7.84 0.65 -0.20
C CYS A 124 -6.31 0.77 -0.06
N ALA A 125 -5.59 -0.35 -0.22
CA ALA A 125 -4.14 -0.39 -0.34
C ALA A 125 -3.72 -1.11 -1.62
N ILE A 126 -2.93 -0.44 -2.46
CA ILE A 126 -2.44 -1.01 -3.73
C ILE A 126 -0.92 -0.85 -3.79
N GLY A 127 -0.22 -1.91 -4.19
CA GLY A 127 1.21 -1.87 -4.46
C GLY A 127 2.08 -2.48 -3.38
N LYS A 128 3.27 -1.96 -3.13
CA LYS A 128 4.23 -2.48 -2.17
C LYS A 128 3.68 -2.38 -0.74
N TRP A 129 3.63 -3.51 -0.03
CA TRP A 129 3.24 -3.56 1.38
C TRP A 129 4.44 -3.49 2.34
N HIS A 130 5.26 -4.50 2.37
CA HIS A 130 6.51 -4.60 3.14
C HIS A 130 6.37 -4.44 4.67
N LEU A 131 5.22 -4.86 5.21
CA LEU A 131 4.93 -4.84 6.66
C LEU A 131 4.51 -6.23 7.18
N GLY A 132 4.87 -7.29 6.44
CA GLY A 132 4.54 -8.65 6.78
C GLY A 132 3.06 -9.01 6.63
N LEU A 133 2.77 -10.29 6.60
CA LEU A 133 1.45 -10.88 6.47
C LEU A 133 1.39 -12.17 7.28
N GLY A 134 0.19 -12.54 7.72
CA GLY A 134 0.01 -13.73 8.55
C GLY A 134 0.42 -13.50 10.01
N ASP A 135 0.03 -14.41 10.87
CA ASP A 135 0.21 -14.32 12.33
C ASP A 135 1.63 -14.66 12.77
N LYS A 136 2.38 -15.44 11.97
CA LYS A 136 3.74 -15.89 12.27
C LYS A 136 4.69 -15.71 11.09
N GLY A 137 5.86 -15.17 11.37
CA GLY A 137 6.92 -15.02 10.37
C GLY A 137 7.49 -16.36 9.91
N GLY A 138 7.62 -16.53 8.58
CA GLY A 138 8.20 -17.72 7.98
C GLY A 138 7.29 -18.93 7.87
N GLU A 139 6.06 -18.85 8.37
CA GLU A 139 5.10 -19.97 8.41
C GLU A 139 3.84 -19.69 7.55
N GLN A 140 3.87 -18.70 6.66
CA GLN A 140 2.72 -18.39 5.82
C GLN A 140 2.45 -19.52 4.83
N ASP A 141 1.23 -20.02 4.83
CA ASP A 141 0.73 -20.87 3.75
C ASP A 141 0.18 -19.98 2.62
N TRP A 142 0.99 -19.82 1.59
CA TRP A 142 0.64 -19.02 0.41
C TRP A 142 -0.43 -19.67 -0.48
N ASN A 143 -0.86 -20.88 -0.14
CA ASN A 143 -1.84 -21.66 -0.88
C ASN A 143 -3.24 -21.60 -0.26
N ALA A 144 -3.37 -20.90 0.85
CA ALA A 144 -4.62 -20.73 1.61
C ALA A 144 -4.82 -19.26 2.00
N PRO A 145 -6.00 -18.87 2.48
CA PRO A 145 -6.22 -17.54 3.05
C PRO A 145 -5.25 -17.25 4.20
N LEU A 146 -4.61 -16.10 4.16
CA LEU A 146 -3.70 -15.67 5.22
C LEU A 146 -4.49 -15.31 6.48
N PRO A 147 -4.07 -15.79 7.67
CA PRO A 147 -4.80 -15.60 8.92
C PRO A 147 -4.83 -14.14 9.41
N GLU A 148 -3.84 -13.34 9.05
CA GLU A 148 -3.79 -11.89 9.28
C GLU A 148 -3.41 -11.19 8.00
N ALA A 149 -4.22 -10.22 7.57
CA ALA A 149 -4.01 -9.44 6.35
C ALA A 149 -4.49 -7.99 6.54
N LEU A 150 -4.47 -7.19 5.48
CA LEU A 150 -4.78 -5.77 5.57
C LEU A 150 -6.25 -5.49 5.93
N GLY A 151 -7.16 -6.44 5.70
CA GLY A 151 -8.55 -6.36 6.15
C GLY A 151 -8.68 -6.22 7.67
N ASP A 152 -7.77 -6.83 8.42
CA ASP A 152 -7.75 -6.82 9.89
C ASP A 152 -7.24 -5.52 10.49
N ILE A 153 -6.72 -4.61 9.66
CA ILE A 153 -6.19 -3.29 10.04
C ILE A 153 -6.84 -2.14 9.28
N GLY A 154 -8.09 -2.32 8.88
CA GLY A 154 -8.96 -1.26 8.40
C GLY A 154 -9.04 -1.06 6.88
N PHE A 155 -8.39 -1.87 6.06
CA PHE A 155 -8.53 -1.79 4.60
C PHE A 155 -9.68 -2.67 4.09
N ASP A 156 -10.64 -2.08 3.38
CA ASP A 156 -11.76 -2.80 2.76
C ASP A 156 -11.34 -3.58 1.52
N TYR A 157 -10.32 -3.10 0.82
CA TYR A 157 -9.74 -3.77 -0.35
C TYR A 157 -8.21 -3.63 -0.35
N HIS A 158 -7.52 -4.67 -0.80
CA HIS A 158 -6.09 -4.56 -1.08
C HIS A 158 -5.66 -5.47 -2.22
N TYR A 159 -4.70 -4.94 -3.01
CA TYR A 159 -4.00 -5.67 -4.06
C TYR A 159 -2.51 -5.31 -3.99
N ILE A 160 -1.72 -6.17 -3.36
CA ILE A 160 -0.39 -5.81 -2.88
C ILE A 160 0.68 -6.84 -3.25
N MET A 161 1.93 -6.38 -3.30
CA MET A 161 3.11 -7.25 -3.16
C MET A 161 3.40 -7.43 -1.67
N ALA A 162 3.63 -8.65 -1.21
CA ALA A 162 3.88 -8.95 0.21
C ALA A 162 5.06 -8.14 0.79
N ALA A 163 6.14 -7.99 0.02
CA ALA A 163 7.27 -7.13 0.36
C ALA A 163 7.58 -6.15 -0.79
N THR A 164 8.57 -6.48 -1.61
CA THR A 164 9.12 -5.64 -2.68
C THR A 164 9.20 -6.45 -3.96
N ALA A 165 9.36 -5.80 -5.13
CA ALA A 165 9.49 -6.50 -6.40
C ALA A 165 10.73 -7.41 -6.48
N ASP A 166 11.77 -7.10 -5.72
CA ASP A 166 13.02 -7.87 -5.66
C ASP A 166 13.00 -9.08 -4.70
N ARG A 167 11.91 -9.29 -3.96
CA ARG A 167 11.77 -10.33 -2.94
C ARG A 167 10.69 -11.34 -3.27
N VAL A 168 10.92 -12.59 -2.84
CA VAL A 168 9.88 -13.62 -2.88
C VAL A 168 8.89 -13.46 -1.72
N PRO A 169 7.61 -13.86 -1.86
CA PRO A 169 6.99 -14.46 -3.05
C PRO A 169 6.71 -13.43 -4.15
N CYS A 170 6.93 -13.83 -5.40
CA CYS A 170 6.69 -12.99 -6.57
C CYS A 170 5.26 -13.13 -7.09
N VAL A 171 4.29 -12.89 -6.20
CA VAL A 171 2.85 -12.94 -6.48
C VAL A 171 2.13 -11.77 -5.83
N PHE A 172 1.03 -11.34 -6.44
CA PHE A 172 0.14 -10.39 -5.78
C PHE A 172 -0.75 -11.08 -4.76
N ILE A 173 -1.06 -10.38 -3.68
CA ILE A 173 -2.04 -10.78 -2.67
C ILE A 173 -3.26 -9.86 -2.81
N GLU A 174 -4.41 -10.45 -3.05
CA GLU A 174 -5.70 -9.76 -3.13
C GLU A 174 -6.59 -10.22 -1.98
N ASN A 175 -6.99 -9.30 -1.12
CA ASN A 175 -7.87 -9.56 0.02
C ASN A 175 -7.46 -10.81 0.86
N GLY A 176 -6.16 -10.93 1.15
CA GLY A 176 -5.61 -12.01 1.96
C GLY A 176 -5.36 -13.34 1.24
N MET A 177 -5.53 -13.39 -0.08
CA MET A 177 -5.25 -14.57 -0.90
C MET A 177 -4.26 -14.24 -2.03
N VAL A 178 -3.52 -15.24 -2.48
CA VAL A 178 -2.72 -15.10 -3.71
C VAL A 178 -3.65 -14.89 -4.89
N ALA A 179 -3.48 -13.77 -5.58
CA ALA A 179 -4.23 -13.46 -6.80
C ALA A 179 -3.89 -14.46 -7.92
N ASN A 180 -4.89 -14.90 -8.68
CA ASN A 180 -4.72 -15.90 -9.75
C ASN A 180 -4.07 -17.21 -9.28
N TYR A 181 -4.34 -17.62 -8.04
CA TYR A 181 -3.77 -18.82 -7.45
C TYR A 181 -3.86 -20.03 -8.40
N ASP A 182 -2.77 -20.78 -8.48
CA ASP A 182 -2.65 -21.99 -9.31
C ASP A 182 -2.49 -23.23 -8.42
N SER A 183 -3.57 -23.98 -8.22
CA SER A 183 -3.55 -25.19 -7.42
C SER A 183 -2.67 -26.31 -8.00
N THR A 184 -2.30 -26.23 -9.28
CA THR A 184 -1.40 -27.22 -9.92
C THR A 184 0.08 -26.88 -9.68
N SER A 185 0.37 -25.69 -9.13
CA SER A 185 1.73 -25.21 -8.88
C SER A 185 1.81 -24.53 -7.49
N PRO A 186 1.69 -25.29 -6.39
CA PRO A 186 1.67 -24.74 -5.04
C PRO A 186 2.94 -23.98 -4.72
N ILE A 187 2.77 -22.89 -3.97
CA ILE A 187 3.84 -21.95 -3.64
C ILE A 187 4.51 -22.35 -2.34
N GLU A 188 5.83 -22.47 -2.38
CA GLU A 188 6.67 -22.56 -1.19
C GLU A 188 7.70 -21.44 -1.19
N VAL A 189 7.95 -20.87 -0.01
CA VAL A 189 8.87 -19.73 0.19
C VAL A 189 9.82 -20.02 1.34
N SER A 190 11.11 -19.71 1.16
CA SER A 190 12.13 -19.85 2.19
C SER A 190 13.12 -18.68 2.14
N TYR A 191 13.49 -18.16 3.30
CA TYR A 191 14.58 -17.20 3.45
C TYR A 191 15.82 -17.82 4.10
N VAL A 192 15.83 -19.16 4.24
CA VAL A 192 16.91 -19.92 4.91
C VAL A 192 17.72 -20.71 3.90
N LYS A 193 17.07 -21.49 3.03
CA LYS A 193 17.72 -22.39 2.07
C LYS A 193 16.91 -22.53 0.79
N ASN A 194 17.61 -22.86 -0.30
CA ASN A 194 16.98 -23.18 -1.58
C ASN A 194 16.22 -24.51 -1.52
N PHE A 195 15.25 -24.66 -2.40
CA PHE A 195 14.57 -25.93 -2.66
C PHE A 195 15.42 -26.80 -3.57
N GLU A 196 15.35 -28.11 -3.36
CA GLU A 196 16.13 -29.08 -4.14
C GLU A 196 15.75 -28.99 -5.63
N GLY A 197 16.78 -28.91 -6.48
CA GLY A 197 16.61 -28.82 -7.95
C GLY A 197 16.24 -27.42 -8.48
N GLU A 198 15.89 -26.45 -7.63
CA GLU A 198 15.52 -25.11 -8.10
C GLU A 198 16.75 -24.27 -8.48
N PRO A 199 16.72 -23.60 -9.66
CA PRO A 199 17.84 -22.78 -10.11
C PRO A 199 17.92 -21.48 -9.31
N THR A 200 19.16 -20.95 -9.22
CA THR A 200 19.39 -19.65 -8.60
C THR A 200 20.18 -18.73 -9.54
N GLY A 201 20.00 -17.42 -9.39
CA GLY A 201 20.76 -16.44 -10.17
C GLY A 201 22.26 -16.57 -9.99
N ARG A 202 22.70 -17.04 -8.81
CA ARG A 202 24.11 -17.29 -8.51
C ARG A 202 24.69 -18.46 -9.30
N ASN A 203 23.96 -19.56 -9.39
CA ASN A 203 24.45 -20.81 -9.96
C ASN A 203 24.05 -20.97 -11.43
N ASN A 204 23.03 -20.25 -11.90
CA ASN A 204 22.46 -20.37 -13.24
C ASN A 204 22.31 -18.98 -13.90
N PRO A 205 23.39 -18.20 -14.06
CA PRO A 205 23.33 -16.83 -14.60
C PRO A 205 22.82 -16.76 -16.05
N ASP A 206 22.92 -17.84 -16.80
CA ASP A 206 22.39 -18.02 -18.14
C ASP A 206 20.84 -18.00 -18.21
N LEU A 207 20.16 -18.21 -17.09
CA LEU A 207 18.71 -18.10 -16.99
C LEU A 207 18.23 -16.67 -16.69
N LEU A 208 19.14 -15.72 -16.47
CA LEU A 208 18.83 -14.32 -16.19
C LEU A 208 18.72 -13.51 -17.48
N TYR A 209 17.55 -13.55 -18.11
CA TYR A 209 17.35 -12.88 -19.41
C TYR A 209 16.80 -11.45 -19.28
N ASN A 210 16.25 -11.05 -18.14
CA ASN A 210 15.74 -9.70 -17.91
C ASN A 210 16.70 -8.81 -17.10
N MET A 211 17.41 -9.38 -16.14
CA MET A 211 18.36 -8.62 -15.31
C MET A 211 19.47 -9.52 -14.79
N GLN A 212 20.71 -9.08 -14.92
CA GLN A 212 21.85 -9.78 -14.30
C GLN A 212 21.76 -9.69 -12.77
N SER A 213 22.24 -10.72 -12.09
CA SER A 213 22.31 -10.75 -10.63
C SER A 213 23.25 -9.67 -10.09
N SER A 214 22.83 -9.09 -8.96
CA SER A 214 23.68 -8.27 -8.11
C SER A 214 23.78 -8.89 -6.71
N HIS A 215 24.68 -8.35 -5.90
CA HIS A 215 24.86 -8.85 -4.53
C HIS A 215 23.55 -8.89 -3.74
N GLY A 216 23.20 -10.08 -3.23
CA GLY A 216 21.96 -10.33 -2.50
C GLY A 216 20.70 -10.55 -3.36
N HIS A 217 20.75 -10.26 -4.67
CA HIS A 217 19.66 -10.49 -5.62
C HIS A 217 20.04 -11.63 -6.58
N ASP A 218 20.42 -12.77 -6.05
CA ASP A 218 21.00 -13.89 -6.78
C ASP A 218 20.44 -15.26 -6.36
N MET A 219 19.30 -15.24 -5.62
CA MET A 219 18.62 -16.46 -5.18
C MET A 219 17.62 -16.94 -6.24
N SER A 220 16.37 -17.29 -5.91
CA SER A 220 15.42 -17.81 -6.91
C SER A 220 15.29 -16.91 -8.13
N ILE A 221 15.13 -17.52 -9.29
CA ILE A 221 14.91 -16.81 -10.56
C ILE A 221 13.41 -16.77 -10.86
N VAL A 222 12.86 -15.57 -10.96
CA VAL A 222 11.48 -15.38 -11.41
C VAL A 222 11.47 -14.31 -12.49
N ASN A 223 10.83 -14.62 -13.62
CA ASN A 223 10.78 -13.75 -14.79
C ASN A 223 12.18 -13.32 -15.31
N GLY A 224 13.17 -14.24 -15.23
CA GLY A 224 14.56 -13.97 -15.67
C GLY A 224 15.31 -12.97 -14.80
N ILE A 225 14.88 -12.80 -13.53
CA ILE A 225 15.48 -11.90 -12.53
C ILE A 225 15.79 -12.69 -11.27
N GLY A 226 17.02 -12.55 -10.75
CA GLY A 226 17.39 -13.10 -9.45
C GLY A 226 16.72 -12.33 -8.31
N ARG A 227 16.13 -13.05 -7.36
CA ARG A 227 15.38 -12.48 -6.22
C ARG A 227 16.16 -12.60 -4.93
N ILE A 228 15.68 -11.90 -3.89
CA ILE A 228 16.06 -12.13 -2.50
C ILE A 228 15.10 -13.17 -1.93
N GLY A 229 15.66 -14.28 -1.42
CA GLY A 229 14.91 -15.42 -0.92
C GLY A 229 14.65 -16.48 -1.97
N TYR A 230 14.12 -17.61 -1.54
CA TYR A 230 13.90 -18.80 -2.34
C TYR A 230 12.40 -19.08 -2.44
N MET A 231 11.94 -19.42 -3.64
CA MET A 231 10.58 -19.86 -3.88
C MET A 231 10.55 -20.93 -4.96
N LYS A 232 9.53 -21.79 -4.91
CA LYS A 232 9.14 -22.65 -6.02
C LYS A 232 7.64 -22.60 -6.22
N GLY A 233 7.17 -23.04 -7.37
CA GLY A 233 5.76 -23.01 -7.72
C GLY A 233 5.25 -21.61 -8.09
N GLY A 234 3.95 -21.40 -7.93
CA GLY A 234 3.25 -20.17 -8.28
C GLY A 234 2.60 -20.17 -9.65
N GLY A 235 3.14 -20.89 -10.61
CA GLY A 235 2.52 -21.06 -11.94
C GLY A 235 2.01 -19.75 -12.54
N LYS A 236 0.71 -19.71 -12.86
CA LYS A 236 0.06 -18.50 -13.45
C LYS A 236 -0.11 -17.34 -12.48
N ALA A 237 0.09 -17.56 -11.17
CA ALA A 237 0.03 -16.49 -10.17
C ALA A 237 1.29 -15.62 -10.15
N LEU A 238 2.42 -16.11 -10.70
CA LEU A 238 3.65 -15.33 -10.78
C LEU A 238 3.43 -14.06 -11.60
N TRP A 239 3.80 -12.91 -11.05
CA TRP A 239 3.76 -11.68 -11.82
C TRP A 239 4.84 -11.65 -12.92
N LYS A 240 4.63 -10.76 -13.88
CA LYS A 240 5.66 -10.31 -14.83
C LYS A 240 6.04 -8.90 -14.45
N ASP A 241 7.34 -8.65 -14.31
CA ASP A 241 7.85 -7.35 -13.83
C ASP A 241 7.44 -6.20 -14.74
N GLU A 242 7.34 -6.46 -16.04
CA GLU A 242 6.92 -5.50 -17.05
C GLU A 242 5.47 -5.01 -16.84
N ASN A 243 4.64 -5.83 -16.19
CA ASN A 243 3.21 -5.56 -16.00
C ASN A 243 2.87 -5.06 -14.58
N LEU A 244 3.84 -4.90 -13.68
CA LEU A 244 3.58 -4.53 -12.28
C LEU A 244 2.81 -3.23 -12.17
N ALA A 245 3.24 -2.19 -12.89
CA ALA A 245 2.61 -0.87 -12.83
C ALA A 245 1.17 -0.90 -13.37
N ASP A 246 0.95 -1.56 -14.51
CA ASP A 246 -0.36 -1.66 -15.15
C ASP A 246 -1.34 -2.49 -14.30
N SER A 247 -0.86 -3.58 -13.69
CA SER A 247 -1.66 -4.38 -12.78
C SER A 247 -2.14 -3.57 -11.56
N MET A 248 -1.23 -2.84 -10.92
CA MET A 248 -1.58 -1.98 -9.78
C MET A 248 -2.52 -0.85 -10.20
N LEU A 249 -2.26 -0.20 -11.32
CA LEU A 249 -3.10 0.89 -11.83
C LEU A 249 -4.52 0.39 -12.13
N THR A 250 -4.66 -0.77 -12.74
CA THR A 250 -5.97 -1.35 -13.07
C THR A 250 -6.83 -1.55 -11.80
N HIS A 251 -6.26 -2.14 -10.76
CA HIS A 251 -6.96 -2.35 -9.48
C HIS A 251 -7.26 -1.03 -8.75
N ALA A 252 -6.34 -0.06 -8.79
CA ALA A 252 -6.55 1.25 -8.20
C ALA A 252 -7.70 2.01 -8.90
N MET A 253 -7.69 2.03 -10.23
CA MET A 253 -8.73 2.69 -11.03
C MET A 253 -10.09 2.07 -10.79
N LYS A 254 -10.16 0.72 -10.78
CA LYS A 254 -11.40 0.01 -10.51
C LYS A 254 -11.96 0.38 -9.13
N PHE A 255 -11.14 0.34 -8.08
CA PHE A 255 -11.60 0.72 -6.75
C PHE A 255 -12.13 2.16 -6.70
N MET A 256 -11.42 3.10 -7.32
CA MET A 256 -11.85 4.51 -7.39
C MET A 256 -13.17 4.67 -8.18
N GLU A 257 -13.38 3.87 -9.21
CA GLU A 257 -14.63 3.88 -9.99
C GLU A 257 -15.82 3.34 -9.22
N ASP A 258 -15.61 2.28 -8.46
CA ASP A 258 -16.64 1.62 -7.66
C ASP A 258 -17.06 2.47 -6.42
N HIS A 259 -16.24 3.49 -6.02
CA HIS A 259 -16.45 4.30 -4.81
C HIS A 259 -16.45 5.81 -5.08
N LYS A 260 -16.99 6.22 -6.23
CA LYS A 260 -17.19 7.65 -6.60
C LYS A 260 -18.19 8.37 -5.73
#